data_7f7a1dbae63f6abda39e9574d6e65310
#
_entry.id   7f7a1dbae63f6abda39e9574d6e65310
#
_cell.length_a   1.000
_cell.length_b   1.000
_cell.length_c   1.000
_cell.angle_alpha   90.00
_cell.angle_beta   90.00
_cell.angle_gamma   90.00
#
_symmetry.space_group_name_H-M   'P 1'
#
loop_
_entity.id
_entity.type
_entity.pdbx_description
1 polymer ?
#
loop_
_entity_poly.entity_id
_entity_poly.type
_entity_poly.pdbx_seq_one_letter_code
_entity_poly.pdbx_strand_id
1 'polypeptide(L)'
;MAKNNFYTVWSGRQIGVFASWDECRLQVEGFPGAKYKGFPTREAAESAFKSEPDFKKSESEPIKSWESLPEGSLKPNTNAIAVDAACSGNPGKMEYRGVFVETGTELFKSPVFEGGTNNIGEFLAIVHCLAWQQKNRTNLPIYSDSVNGQKWVSEGLCRTKLVQTEKNRYLFEVIKRAEKWLHDNTFRVPIMKWRTEIWGEIPADFGRK
;
A
#
# COMPACT_ATOMS: atom_id res chain seq x y z
N MET A 1 -13.90 -0.13 14.68
CA MET A 1 -13.94 1.17 13.97
C MET A 1 -15.39 1.58 13.84
N ALA A 2 -15.74 2.83 14.21
CA ALA A 2 -17.09 3.34 14.05
C ALA A 2 -17.43 3.43 12.55
N LYS A 3 -18.61 2.93 12.16
CA LYS A 3 -19.09 2.97 10.79
C LYS A 3 -19.50 4.41 10.46
N ASN A 4 -18.96 4.98 9.37
CA ASN A 4 -19.40 6.29 8.90
C ASN A 4 -20.80 6.19 8.31
N ASN A 5 -21.76 6.95 8.85
CA ASN A 5 -23.14 6.95 8.40
C ASN A 5 -23.55 8.28 7.75
N PHE A 6 -22.73 9.35 7.88
CA PHE A 6 -22.98 10.67 7.31
C PHE A 6 -21.79 11.12 6.49
N TYR A 7 -22.03 11.89 5.44
CA TYR A 7 -21.00 12.33 4.51
C TYR A 7 -21.15 13.80 4.19
N THR A 8 -20.06 14.54 4.30
CA THR A 8 -19.99 15.94 3.87
C THR A 8 -19.32 16.03 2.51
N VAL A 9 -19.96 16.76 1.59
CA VAL A 9 -19.42 17.06 0.25
C VAL A 9 -19.19 18.57 0.18
N TRP A 10 -17.93 18.97 0.00
CA TRP A 10 -17.54 20.37 -0.20
C TRP A 10 -17.30 20.71 -1.68
N SER A 11 -17.03 19.70 -2.51
CA SER A 11 -16.90 19.84 -3.96
C SER A 11 -17.47 18.60 -4.63
N GLY A 12 -18.51 18.78 -5.44
CA GLY A 12 -19.28 17.76 -6.11
C GLY A 12 -20.40 18.39 -6.91
N ARG A 13 -21.30 17.57 -7.48
CA ARG A 13 -22.48 18.07 -8.20
C ARG A 13 -23.39 18.87 -7.29
N GLN A 14 -23.57 18.42 -6.06
CA GLN A 14 -24.24 19.13 -5.00
C GLN A 14 -23.40 19.09 -3.73
N ILE A 15 -23.17 20.23 -3.08
CA ILE A 15 -22.48 20.36 -1.81
C ILE A 15 -23.47 20.24 -0.65
N GLY A 16 -23.04 19.66 0.49
CA GLY A 16 -23.91 19.50 1.64
C GLY A 16 -23.56 18.30 2.49
N VAL A 17 -24.44 17.95 3.44
CA VAL A 17 -24.34 16.78 4.30
C VAL A 17 -25.38 15.74 3.85
N PHE A 18 -24.92 14.52 3.64
CA PHE A 18 -25.73 13.40 3.14
C PHE A 18 -25.78 12.28 4.19
N ALA A 19 -26.95 11.64 4.31
CA ALA A 19 -27.24 10.65 5.33
C ALA A 19 -26.81 9.21 4.94
N SER A 20 -26.33 9.02 3.71
CA SER A 20 -25.86 7.73 3.22
C SER A 20 -24.71 7.87 2.23
N TRP A 21 -23.94 6.79 2.07
CA TRP A 21 -22.92 6.72 1.03
C TRP A 21 -23.53 6.80 -0.38
N ASP A 22 -24.68 6.19 -0.59
CA ASP A 22 -25.31 6.17 -1.92
C ASP A 22 -25.70 7.59 -2.38
N GLU A 23 -26.23 8.42 -1.48
CA GLU A 23 -26.49 9.82 -1.77
C GLU A 23 -25.21 10.62 -2.04
N CYS A 24 -24.19 10.46 -1.21
CA CYS A 24 -22.89 11.10 -1.37
C CYS A 24 -22.23 10.70 -2.69
N ARG A 25 -22.25 9.40 -3.01
CA ARG A 25 -21.67 8.86 -4.23
C ARG A 25 -22.23 9.50 -5.49
N LEU A 26 -23.53 9.74 -5.56
CA LEU A 26 -24.18 10.42 -6.69
C LEU A 26 -23.60 11.84 -6.92
N GLN A 27 -23.11 12.48 -5.86
CA GLN A 27 -22.55 13.83 -5.94
C GLN A 27 -21.08 13.85 -6.36
N VAL A 28 -20.33 12.79 -6.05
CA VAL A 28 -18.87 12.79 -6.17
C VAL A 28 -18.33 11.86 -7.25
N GLU A 29 -19.05 10.81 -7.60
CA GLU A 29 -18.60 9.83 -8.61
C GLU A 29 -18.49 10.47 -9.99
N GLY A 30 -17.28 10.41 -10.57
CA GLY A 30 -16.98 11.02 -11.87
C GLY A 30 -16.97 12.56 -11.89
N PHE A 31 -17.00 13.22 -10.71
CA PHE A 31 -16.87 14.68 -10.63
C PHE A 31 -15.39 15.06 -10.43
N PRO A 32 -14.75 15.78 -11.39
CA PRO A 32 -13.36 16.17 -11.28
C PRO A 32 -13.11 17.06 -10.06
N GLY A 33 -12.14 16.68 -9.20
CA GLY A 33 -11.82 17.45 -8.00
C GLY A 33 -12.86 17.33 -6.87
N ALA A 34 -13.67 16.28 -6.85
CA ALA A 34 -14.61 16.02 -5.76
C ALA A 34 -13.91 15.99 -4.40
N LYS A 35 -14.51 16.68 -3.39
CA LYS A 35 -14.01 16.75 -2.01
C LYS A 35 -15.12 16.34 -1.06
N TYR A 36 -14.93 15.24 -0.36
CA TYR A 36 -15.91 14.71 0.59
C TYR A 36 -15.22 13.93 1.72
N LYS A 37 -15.94 13.74 2.83
CA LYS A 37 -15.46 12.97 3.99
C LYS A 37 -16.64 12.34 4.74
N GLY A 38 -16.45 11.10 5.26
CA GLY A 38 -17.42 10.39 6.08
C GLY A 38 -17.24 10.68 7.57
N PHE A 39 -18.37 10.74 8.29
CA PHE A 39 -18.44 11.01 9.73
C PHE A 39 -19.37 10.01 10.44
N PRO A 40 -19.12 9.68 11.71
CA PRO A 40 -19.95 8.75 12.46
C PRO A 40 -21.29 9.34 12.89
N THR A 41 -21.38 10.68 13.03
CA THR A 41 -22.60 11.38 13.44
C THR A 41 -22.95 12.54 12.51
N ARG A 42 -24.22 12.94 12.49
CA ARG A 42 -24.71 14.05 11.70
C ARG A 42 -24.15 15.39 12.15
N GLU A 43 -24.07 15.59 13.47
CA GLU A 43 -23.53 16.80 14.07
C GLU A 43 -22.06 17.02 13.69
N ALA A 44 -21.27 15.95 13.65
CA ALA A 44 -19.89 16.00 13.21
C ALA A 44 -19.77 16.36 11.72
N ALA A 45 -20.66 15.82 10.88
CA ALA A 45 -20.70 16.13 9.45
C ALA A 45 -21.14 17.58 9.18
N GLU A 46 -22.14 18.10 9.90
CA GLU A 46 -22.63 19.47 9.79
C GLU A 46 -21.61 20.49 10.34
N SER A 47 -20.95 20.16 11.45
CA SER A 47 -19.85 20.97 11.99
C SER A 47 -18.69 21.07 11.00
N ALA A 48 -18.32 19.97 10.38
CA ALA A 48 -17.30 19.93 9.34
C ALA A 48 -17.70 20.70 8.08
N PHE A 49 -19.00 20.73 7.72
CA PHE A 49 -19.50 21.50 6.58
C PHE A 49 -19.42 23.01 6.80
N LYS A 50 -19.64 23.48 8.03
CA LYS A 50 -19.59 24.89 8.41
C LYS A 50 -18.16 25.43 8.58
N SER A 51 -17.22 24.58 8.94
CA SER A 51 -15.81 24.91 8.94
C SER A 51 -15.29 24.79 7.50
N GLU A 52 -14.42 25.71 7.05
CA GLU A 52 -13.69 25.47 5.82
C GLU A 52 -13.03 24.08 5.91
N PRO A 53 -13.18 23.27 4.85
CA PRO A 53 -12.63 21.92 4.91
C PRO A 53 -11.12 22.01 5.10
N ASP A 54 -10.67 21.73 6.31
CA ASP A 54 -9.25 21.54 6.55
C ASP A 54 -8.83 20.21 5.89
N PHE A 55 -8.66 20.27 4.55
CA PHE A 55 -8.00 19.22 3.80
C PHE A 55 -6.48 19.29 3.94
N LYS A 56 -5.97 20.25 4.72
CA LYS A 56 -4.65 20.10 5.27
C LYS A 56 -4.73 18.86 6.15
N LYS A 57 -4.19 17.72 5.66
CA LYS A 57 -3.58 16.75 6.55
C LYS A 57 -2.95 17.60 7.64
N SER A 58 -3.24 17.31 8.91
CA SER A 58 -2.43 17.88 9.99
C SER A 58 -0.99 17.79 9.50
N GLU A 59 -0.42 18.92 9.16
CA GLU A 59 0.99 19.05 8.92
C GLU A 59 1.70 18.86 10.27
N SER A 60 1.63 17.65 10.82
CA SER A 60 2.87 17.09 11.31
C SER A 60 3.73 17.10 10.05
N GLU A 61 4.75 17.93 9.99
CA GLU A 61 5.74 17.89 8.91
C GLU A 61 5.95 16.42 8.56
N PRO A 62 5.81 16.02 7.29
CA PRO A 62 5.98 14.62 6.96
C PRO A 62 7.32 14.24 7.55
N ILE A 63 7.33 13.24 8.43
CA ILE A 63 8.58 12.70 8.96
C ILE A 63 9.35 12.30 7.72
N LYS A 64 10.28 13.19 7.30
CA LYS A 64 10.96 13.09 6.02
C LYS A 64 11.80 11.82 5.93
N SER A 65 12.15 11.31 7.11
CA SER A 65 12.92 10.08 7.27
C SER A 65 12.89 9.65 8.74
N TRP A 66 12.86 8.34 8.99
CA TRP A 66 13.06 7.75 10.32
C TRP A 66 14.41 8.18 10.96
N GLU A 67 15.36 8.66 10.15
CA GLU A 67 16.65 9.20 10.60
C GLU A 67 16.48 10.47 11.42
N SER A 68 15.47 11.28 11.14
CA SER A 68 15.16 12.52 11.86
C SER A 68 14.35 12.32 13.16
N LEU A 69 14.03 11.08 13.54
CA LEU A 69 13.33 10.81 14.78
C LEU A 69 14.17 11.16 16.00
N PRO A 70 13.57 11.71 17.08
CA PRO A 70 14.27 11.98 18.33
C PRO A 70 15.00 10.77 18.88
N GLU A 71 16.07 11.01 19.65
CA GLU A 71 16.78 9.95 20.35
C GLU A 71 15.84 9.20 21.31
N GLY A 72 15.93 7.87 21.34
CA GLY A 72 15.02 7.01 22.11
C GLY A 72 13.73 6.62 21.37
N SER A 73 13.47 7.16 20.18
CA SER A 73 12.34 6.72 19.34
C SER A 73 12.60 5.30 18.79
N LEU A 74 11.49 4.56 18.58
CA LEU A 74 11.55 3.27 17.91
C LEU A 74 11.96 3.47 16.44
N LYS A 75 13.19 3.06 16.10
CA LYS A 75 13.72 3.11 14.73
C LYS A 75 13.61 1.76 14.03
N PRO A 76 13.55 1.72 12.70
CA PRO A 76 13.60 0.45 11.96
C PRO A 76 14.99 -0.19 12.07
N ASN A 77 15.05 -1.50 11.90
CA ASN A 77 16.32 -2.18 11.67
C ASN A 77 16.84 -1.83 10.27
N THR A 78 17.97 -1.14 10.19
CA THR A 78 18.57 -0.74 8.92
C THR A 78 19.25 -1.89 8.18
N ASN A 79 19.73 -2.91 8.92
CA ASN A 79 20.26 -4.13 8.32
C ASN A 79 19.08 -5.06 7.91
N ALA A 80 18.31 -4.61 6.96
CA ALA A 80 17.08 -5.24 6.47
C ALA A 80 16.84 -4.90 5.00
N ILE A 81 15.91 -5.61 4.36
CA ILE A 81 15.45 -5.33 3.01
C ILE A 81 14.03 -4.77 3.08
N ALA A 82 13.77 -3.63 2.47
CA ALA A 82 12.44 -3.10 2.26
C ALA A 82 11.94 -3.48 0.88
N VAL A 83 10.66 -3.86 0.77
CA VAL A 83 10.02 -4.18 -0.50
C VAL A 83 8.72 -3.40 -0.64
N ASP A 84 8.44 -2.96 -1.85
CA ASP A 84 7.24 -2.20 -2.19
C ASP A 84 6.83 -2.43 -3.65
N ALA A 85 5.59 -2.10 -3.97
CA ALA A 85 5.03 -2.15 -5.30
C ALA A 85 4.38 -0.82 -5.69
N ALA A 86 4.39 -0.53 -6.98
CA ALA A 86 3.66 0.57 -7.56
C ALA A 86 2.71 0.08 -8.65
N CYS A 87 1.50 0.62 -8.66
CA CYS A 87 0.52 0.31 -9.69
C CYS A 87 -0.18 1.58 -10.18
N SER A 88 -0.06 1.88 -11.47
CA SER A 88 -0.78 3.01 -12.07
C SER A 88 -2.16 2.56 -12.57
N GLY A 89 -3.15 2.63 -11.69
CA GLY A 89 -4.50 2.07 -11.87
C GLY A 89 -4.70 0.77 -11.08
N ASN A 90 -5.96 0.33 -10.98
CA ASN A 90 -6.30 -0.89 -10.22
C ASN A 90 -7.48 -1.62 -10.90
N PRO A 91 -7.21 -2.48 -11.92
CA PRO A 91 -5.91 -2.93 -12.44
C PRO A 91 -5.18 -1.91 -13.33
N GLY A 92 -3.85 -2.01 -13.40
CA GLY A 92 -2.99 -1.11 -14.18
C GLY A 92 -1.59 -1.65 -14.45
N LYS A 93 -0.68 -0.76 -14.84
CA LYS A 93 0.75 -1.09 -14.96
C LYS A 93 1.34 -1.23 -13.57
N MET A 94 1.87 -2.39 -13.25
CA MET A 94 2.36 -2.76 -11.93
C MET A 94 3.83 -3.19 -12.01
N GLU A 95 4.62 -2.71 -11.08
CA GLU A 95 6.01 -3.13 -10.86
C GLU A 95 6.30 -3.17 -9.36
N TYR A 96 7.39 -3.83 -8.99
CA TYR A 96 7.83 -3.89 -7.59
C TYR A 96 9.35 -3.93 -7.50
N ARG A 97 9.89 -3.60 -6.33
CA ARG A 97 11.32 -3.65 -6.07
C ARG A 97 11.65 -3.99 -4.63
N GLY A 98 12.90 -4.34 -4.40
CA GLY A 98 13.49 -4.48 -3.07
C GLY A 98 14.75 -3.65 -2.96
N VAL A 99 14.91 -2.96 -1.83
CA VAL A 99 16.07 -2.12 -1.54
C VAL A 99 16.66 -2.47 -0.18
N PHE A 100 17.94 -2.28 -0.01
CA PHE A 100 18.61 -2.39 1.28
C PHE A 100 18.32 -1.13 2.10
N VAL A 101 17.76 -1.28 3.29
CA VAL A 101 17.21 -0.16 4.08
C VAL A 101 18.28 0.86 4.43
N GLU A 102 19.48 0.43 4.84
CA GLU A 102 20.55 1.31 5.29
C GLU A 102 21.04 2.27 4.21
N THR A 103 21.14 1.81 2.97
CA THR A 103 21.74 2.58 1.87
C THR A 103 20.75 3.02 0.80
N GLY A 104 19.51 2.50 0.81
CA GLY A 104 18.56 2.68 -0.27
C GLY A 104 18.95 1.97 -1.58
N THR A 105 19.98 1.13 -1.56
CA THR A 105 20.48 0.44 -2.76
C THR A 105 19.42 -0.55 -3.27
N GLU A 106 19.00 -0.42 -4.52
CA GLU A 106 18.10 -1.36 -5.20
C GLU A 106 18.80 -2.72 -5.40
N LEU A 107 18.24 -3.75 -4.80
CA LEU A 107 18.76 -5.14 -4.87
C LEU A 107 18.15 -5.90 -6.03
N PHE A 108 16.90 -5.63 -6.32
CA PHE A 108 16.15 -6.18 -7.45
C PHE A 108 14.95 -5.31 -7.80
N LYS A 109 14.55 -5.40 -9.05
CA LYS A 109 13.34 -4.77 -9.58
C LYS A 109 12.66 -5.71 -10.58
N SER A 110 11.33 -5.72 -10.59
CA SER A 110 10.55 -6.48 -11.58
C SER A 110 10.47 -5.74 -12.91
N PRO A 111 10.15 -6.44 -14.01
CA PRO A 111 9.59 -5.79 -15.18
C PRO A 111 8.25 -5.14 -14.84
N VAL A 112 7.76 -4.26 -15.71
CA VAL A 112 6.40 -3.73 -15.64
C VAL A 112 5.43 -4.79 -16.15
N PHE A 113 4.43 -5.13 -15.31
CA PHE A 113 3.35 -6.05 -15.67
C PHE A 113 2.10 -5.24 -16.05
N GLU A 114 1.45 -5.65 -17.12
CA GLU A 114 0.19 -5.05 -17.56
C GLU A 114 -1.00 -5.67 -16.81
N GLY A 115 -1.99 -4.84 -16.46
CA GLY A 115 -3.24 -5.28 -15.83
C GLY A 115 -3.07 -5.89 -14.44
N GLY A 116 -2.05 -5.49 -13.68
CA GLY A 116 -1.82 -5.90 -12.31
C GLY A 116 -2.56 -5.04 -11.28
N THR A 117 -2.41 -5.39 -10.01
CA THR A 117 -2.91 -4.60 -8.87
C THR A 117 -1.80 -4.41 -7.84
N ASN A 118 -1.90 -3.36 -7.02
CA ASN A 118 -0.88 -3.12 -6.00
C ASN A 118 -0.69 -4.31 -5.06
N ASN A 119 -1.78 -4.90 -4.56
CA ASN A 119 -1.70 -6.06 -3.66
C ASN A 119 -0.97 -7.26 -4.27
N ILE A 120 -1.11 -7.51 -5.59
CA ILE A 120 -0.36 -8.56 -6.29
C ILE A 120 1.12 -8.21 -6.31
N GLY A 121 1.46 -6.95 -6.62
CA GLY A 121 2.84 -6.46 -6.62
C GLY A 121 3.51 -6.62 -5.25
N GLU A 122 2.82 -6.25 -4.18
CA GLU A 122 3.29 -6.40 -2.80
C GLU A 122 3.56 -7.87 -2.43
N PHE A 123 2.64 -8.77 -2.78
CA PHE A 123 2.84 -10.21 -2.60
C PHE A 123 4.08 -10.71 -3.35
N LEU A 124 4.18 -10.38 -4.64
CA LEU A 124 5.30 -10.79 -5.48
C LEU A 124 6.64 -10.19 -5.02
N ALA A 125 6.64 -8.95 -4.52
CA ALA A 125 7.83 -8.29 -3.99
C ALA A 125 8.42 -9.07 -2.80
N ILE A 126 7.57 -9.50 -1.87
CA ILE A 126 7.99 -10.28 -0.71
C ILE A 126 8.53 -11.65 -1.15
N VAL A 127 7.81 -12.38 -2.01
CA VAL A 127 8.25 -13.70 -2.50
C VAL A 127 9.55 -13.60 -3.27
N HIS A 128 9.69 -12.59 -4.13
CA HIS A 128 10.94 -12.35 -4.87
C HIS A 128 12.10 -12.08 -3.90
N CYS A 129 11.87 -11.28 -2.85
CA CYS A 129 12.87 -11.01 -1.83
C CYS A 129 13.33 -12.30 -1.12
N LEU A 130 12.40 -13.16 -0.73
CA LEU A 130 12.72 -14.45 -0.11
C LEU A 130 13.56 -15.33 -1.05
N ALA A 131 13.17 -15.45 -2.32
CA ALA A 131 13.91 -16.22 -3.32
C ALA A 131 15.29 -15.60 -3.62
N TRP A 132 15.37 -14.26 -3.68
CA TRP A 132 16.64 -13.53 -3.85
C TRP A 132 17.59 -13.80 -2.69
N GLN A 133 17.10 -13.75 -1.44
CA GLN A 133 17.91 -14.05 -0.27
C GLN A 133 18.42 -15.49 -0.25
N GLN A 134 17.58 -16.45 -0.59
CA GLN A 134 17.99 -17.86 -0.70
C GLN A 134 19.13 -18.02 -1.71
N LYS A 135 19.01 -17.40 -2.90
CA LYS A 135 20.06 -17.42 -3.93
C LYS A 135 21.36 -16.76 -3.46
N ASN A 136 21.27 -15.66 -2.74
CA ASN A 136 22.42 -14.88 -2.27
C ASN A 136 22.93 -15.33 -0.87
N ARG A 137 22.32 -16.36 -0.27
CA ARG A 137 22.67 -16.92 1.04
C ARG A 137 22.64 -15.87 2.16
N THR A 138 21.61 -15.01 2.14
CA THR A 138 21.35 -14.01 3.18
C THR A 138 20.05 -14.33 3.92
N ASN A 139 19.89 -13.80 5.14
CA ASN A 139 18.71 -14.01 5.99
C ASN A 139 18.31 -12.71 6.68
N LEU A 140 18.30 -11.60 5.94
CA LEU A 140 17.95 -10.29 6.47
C LEU A 140 16.44 -10.19 6.69
N PRO A 141 15.99 -9.51 7.74
CA PRO A 141 14.57 -9.16 7.90
C PRO A 141 14.02 -8.45 6.67
N ILE A 142 12.74 -8.71 6.34
CA ILE A 142 12.04 -8.06 5.23
C ILE A 142 11.01 -7.11 5.80
N TYR A 143 11.02 -5.86 5.36
CA TYR A 143 9.96 -4.91 5.62
C TYR A 143 9.04 -4.77 4.42
N SER A 144 7.74 -4.77 4.68
CA SER A 144 6.68 -4.37 3.74
C SER A 144 5.62 -3.59 4.49
N ASP A 145 5.05 -2.57 3.88
CA ASP A 145 3.92 -1.82 4.44
C ASP A 145 2.55 -2.45 4.09
N SER A 146 2.56 -3.51 3.27
CA SER A 146 1.35 -4.22 2.86
C SER A 146 0.96 -5.33 3.84
N VAL A 147 -0.13 -5.13 4.56
CA VAL A 147 -0.74 -6.20 5.40
C VAL A 147 -1.25 -7.35 4.54
N ASN A 148 -1.83 -7.04 3.36
CA ASN A 148 -2.33 -8.06 2.45
C ASN A 148 -1.20 -8.89 1.85
N GLY A 149 -0.12 -8.27 1.40
CA GLY A 149 1.05 -8.97 0.86
C GLY A 149 1.63 -9.95 1.89
N GLN A 150 1.85 -9.50 3.12
CA GLN A 150 2.35 -10.34 4.21
C GLN A 150 1.42 -11.52 4.53
N LYS A 151 0.10 -11.26 4.62
CA LYS A 151 -0.92 -12.30 4.86
C LYS A 151 -0.91 -13.35 3.75
N TRP A 152 -0.89 -12.95 2.50
CA TRP A 152 -0.90 -13.88 1.35
C TRP A 152 0.36 -14.74 1.31
N VAL A 153 1.51 -14.17 1.66
CA VAL A 153 2.76 -14.93 1.78
C VAL A 153 2.67 -15.96 2.91
N SER A 154 2.12 -15.59 4.07
CA SER A 154 1.93 -16.53 5.19
C SER A 154 0.94 -17.66 4.86
N GLU A 155 -0.04 -17.41 4.00
CA GLU A 155 -0.99 -18.40 3.50
C GLU A 155 -0.46 -19.21 2.30
N GLY A 156 0.67 -18.79 1.72
CA GLY A 156 1.25 -19.42 0.52
C GLY A 156 0.44 -19.18 -0.76
N LEU A 157 -0.50 -18.22 -0.77
CA LEU A 157 -1.49 -18.06 -1.83
C LEU A 157 -1.82 -16.58 -2.08
N CYS A 158 -1.78 -16.16 -3.35
CA CYS A 158 -2.21 -14.84 -3.80
C CYS A 158 -3.74 -14.77 -3.90
N ARG A 159 -4.40 -14.20 -2.89
CA ARG A 159 -5.87 -14.12 -2.79
C ARG A 159 -6.46 -12.99 -3.64
N THR A 160 -5.97 -12.83 -4.86
CA THR A 160 -6.50 -11.82 -5.77
C THR A 160 -7.87 -12.21 -6.33
N LYS A 161 -8.72 -11.20 -6.55
CA LYS A 161 -9.99 -11.33 -7.30
C LYS A 161 -9.83 -10.92 -8.77
N LEU A 162 -8.61 -10.58 -9.18
CA LEU A 162 -8.33 -10.22 -10.56
C LEU A 162 -8.56 -11.42 -11.48
N VAL A 163 -9.28 -11.19 -12.57
CA VAL A 163 -9.52 -12.21 -13.59
C VAL A 163 -8.37 -12.24 -14.57
N GLN A 164 -7.92 -13.44 -14.93
CA GLN A 164 -6.89 -13.62 -15.95
C GLN A 164 -7.45 -13.26 -17.34
N THR A 165 -6.68 -12.50 -18.09
CA THR A 165 -6.92 -12.08 -19.47
C THR A 165 -5.66 -12.27 -20.28
N GLU A 166 -5.73 -12.12 -21.61
CA GLU A 166 -4.52 -12.15 -22.45
C GLU A 166 -3.50 -11.06 -22.03
N LYS A 167 -3.98 -9.88 -21.63
CA LYS A 167 -3.13 -8.76 -21.24
C LYS A 167 -2.27 -9.06 -19.99
N ASN A 168 -2.82 -9.79 -19.02
CA ASN A 168 -2.15 -10.09 -17.75
C ASN A 168 -1.74 -11.57 -17.61
N ARG A 169 -1.77 -12.36 -18.69
CA ARG A 169 -1.44 -13.79 -18.67
C ARG A 169 -0.07 -14.06 -18.03
N TYR A 170 0.94 -13.31 -18.44
CA TYR A 170 2.29 -13.45 -17.90
C TYR A 170 2.36 -13.16 -16.39
N LEU A 171 1.60 -12.18 -15.92
CA LEU A 171 1.50 -11.90 -14.48
C LEU A 171 0.94 -13.11 -13.71
N PHE A 172 -0.09 -13.78 -14.24
CA PHE A 172 -0.65 -14.98 -13.60
C PHE A 172 0.32 -16.17 -13.64
N GLU A 173 1.17 -16.29 -14.65
CA GLU A 173 2.27 -17.27 -14.66
C GLU A 173 3.30 -16.97 -13.55
N VAL A 174 3.61 -15.70 -13.33
CA VAL A 174 4.52 -15.28 -12.24
C VAL A 174 3.89 -15.54 -10.87
N ILE A 175 2.59 -15.26 -10.67
CA ILE A 175 1.85 -15.59 -9.44
C ILE A 175 1.97 -17.10 -9.15
N LYS A 176 1.64 -17.95 -10.10
CA LYS A 176 1.72 -19.42 -9.94
C LYS A 176 3.13 -19.89 -9.57
N ARG A 177 4.16 -19.29 -10.18
CA ARG A 177 5.57 -19.60 -9.81
C ARG A 177 5.90 -19.16 -8.40
N ALA A 178 5.40 -18.00 -7.95
CA ALA A 178 5.59 -17.51 -6.60
C ALA A 178 4.89 -18.42 -5.58
N GLU A 179 3.65 -18.82 -5.82
CA GLU A 179 2.91 -19.77 -4.97
C GLU A 179 3.61 -21.12 -4.89
N LYS A 180 4.05 -21.66 -6.06
CA LYS A 180 4.84 -22.89 -6.10
C LYS A 180 6.12 -22.76 -5.29
N TRP A 181 6.84 -21.64 -5.40
CA TRP A 181 8.06 -21.41 -4.65
C TRP A 181 7.79 -21.42 -3.13
N LEU A 182 6.72 -20.77 -2.66
CA LEU A 182 6.31 -20.77 -1.26
C LEU A 182 5.96 -22.17 -0.76
N HIS A 183 5.34 -23.00 -1.61
CA HIS A 183 5.02 -24.39 -1.27
C HIS A 183 6.27 -25.27 -1.19
N ASP A 184 7.22 -25.09 -2.09
CA ASP A 184 8.39 -25.97 -2.21
C ASP A 184 9.56 -25.56 -1.28
N ASN A 185 9.51 -24.37 -0.70
CA ASN A 185 10.59 -23.82 0.12
C ASN A 185 10.11 -23.42 1.51
N THR A 186 10.96 -23.66 2.50
CA THR A 186 10.77 -23.13 3.85
C THR A 186 11.68 -21.94 4.07
N PHE A 187 11.20 -20.93 4.75
CA PHE A 187 11.99 -19.75 5.12
C PHE A 187 11.77 -19.42 6.60
N ARG A 188 12.81 -18.87 7.23
CA ARG A 188 12.77 -18.40 8.63
C ARG A 188 13.00 -16.90 8.75
N VAL A 189 13.04 -16.22 7.61
CA VAL A 189 13.24 -14.78 7.54
C VAL A 189 12.03 -14.07 8.13
N PRO A 190 12.17 -13.17 9.10
CA PRO A 190 11.06 -12.41 9.64
C PRO A 190 10.57 -11.40 8.59
N ILE A 191 9.26 -11.42 8.33
CA ILE A 191 8.58 -10.44 7.49
C ILE A 191 7.84 -9.49 8.43
N MET A 192 8.21 -8.21 8.41
CA MET A 192 7.77 -7.21 9.37
C MET A 192 7.02 -6.08 8.68
N LYS A 193 6.04 -5.52 9.38
CA LYS A 193 5.32 -4.34 8.94
C LYS A 193 6.22 -3.11 9.02
N TRP A 194 6.38 -2.40 7.88
CA TRP A 194 6.92 -1.04 7.89
C TRP A 194 5.89 -0.09 8.51
N ARG A 195 6.31 0.73 9.45
CA ARG A 195 5.42 1.63 10.21
C ARG A 195 5.44 3.01 9.59
N THR A 196 4.76 3.16 8.45
CA THR A 196 4.71 4.42 7.67
C THR A 196 4.27 5.60 8.53
N GLU A 197 3.38 5.37 9.50
CA GLU A 197 2.89 6.38 10.43
C GLU A 197 3.97 6.95 11.37
N ILE A 198 5.08 6.22 11.58
CA ILE A 198 6.18 6.62 12.46
C ILE A 198 7.46 6.89 11.66
N TRP A 199 7.74 6.05 10.65
CA TRP A 199 9.03 6.06 9.95
C TRP A 199 8.99 6.79 8.60
N GLY A 200 7.79 7.28 8.20
CA GLY A 200 7.59 7.84 6.87
C GLY A 200 7.49 6.79 5.79
N GLU A 201 7.63 7.18 4.52
CA GLU A 201 7.51 6.26 3.39
C GLU A 201 8.57 5.16 3.45
N ILE A 202 8.20 3.97 2.99
CA ILE A 202 9.13 2.83 2.95
C ILE A 202 10.27 3.12 1.94
N PRO A 203 11.53 2.73 2.23
CA PRO A 203 12.66 3.02 1.31
C PRO A 203 12.47 2.48 -0.11
N ALA A 204 11.66 1.47 -0.28
CA ALA A 204 11.33 0.89 -1.59
C ALA A 204 10.20 1.65 -2.33
N ASP A 205 9.56 2.67 -1.73
CA ASP A 205 8.50 3.46 -2.39
C ASP A 205 9.00 4.08 -3.70
N PHE A 206 8.17 4.01 -4.74
CA PHE A 206 8.52 4.49 -6.09
C PHE A 206 8.41 6.02 -6.23
N GLY A 207 7.92 6.74 -5.21
CA GLY A 207 7.75 8.20 -5.26
C GLY A 207 6.71 8.66 -6.29
N ARG A 208 5.84 7.78 -6.75
CA ARG A 208 4.77 8.09 -7.72
C ARG A 208 3.48 8.34 -6.97
N LYS A 209 3.22 9.60 -6.65
CA LYS A 209 1.93 10.08 -6.11
C LYS A 209 1.25 10.96 -7.12
#